data_0cf8f8c16524602126e354de6dcf641a
#
_entry.id   0cf8f8c16524602126e354de6dcf641a
#
_cell.length_a   1.000
_cell.length_b   1.000
_cell.length_c   1.000
_cell.angle_alpha   90.00
_cell.angle_beta   90.00
_cell.angle_gamma   90.00
#
_symmetry.space_group_name_H-M   'P 1'
#
loop_
_entity.id
_entity.type
_entity.pdbx_description
1 polymer ?
#
loop_
_entity_poly.entity_id
_entity_poly.type
_entity_poly.pdbx_seq_one_letter_code
_entity_poly.pdbx_strand_id
1 'polypeptide(L)'
;MAIYMVIFKVSKVLFMFFIFLSASISIANVNSVEFRFSLLSALSKNSEAIEFYEENNFKPIWVGRDRSSRDRSSYFFKELKNTSKHALPTLRYDATYLNNQFRKARTATELGLVEALLTSKFLEYSSNIQTGILKPASVDKEIVRKIPYRSVGDYLKTFSSVTPREFFKGLHPQSKQYSALLTEKKRLEKIISQGGWSSELPMELLRPGDIGNEVVLLRNALIKRGYLKSNFSEIYDGNLRRAVQLFQLRHGLAPDGIAGPATFSEIGRTAEERLASVIVALERERWTNFDLGSRHVLVNLPDFSTKLFEDGALIFETRNVIGTPVDEQRTPEFSDVIEHIITNPTWNVPKSITLKEYLPEMQEDPLAHDYLELVDLDREIVPRSFVDFNEYDEETFPYDLKQMPSITNALGLVKFMFPNQYSIYLHDTPSKPLFDLEVRAFSHGCIRLQKPFEFAYELLKPQTSDPKAQFQEAIATGEETVVYLRKPVQVHLIYRTAFVDELGVINYRRDIYGRDAAIYEALIQAGIQAKSLYGQKLKKTG
;
A
#
# COMPACT_ATOMS: atom_id res chain seq x y z
N MET A 1 87.68 -78.60 27.30
CA MET A 1 87.13 -79.10 26.05
C MET A 1 85.77 -78.39 25.83
N ALA A 2 85.77 -77.30 25.06
CA ALA A 2 84.70 -76.36 24.92
C ALA A 2 83.91 -76.66 23.66
N ILE A 3 82.59 -76.74 23.79
CA ILE A 3 81.70 -76.82 22.68
C ILE A 3 80.99 -75.44 22.58
N TYR A 4 81.29 -74.70 21.50
CA TYR A 4 80.60 -73.44 21.19
C TYR A 4 79.21 -73.73 20.67
N MET A 5 78.21 -73.16 21.32
CA MET A 5 76.83 -73.13 20.85
C MET A 5 76.60 -71.76 20.23
N VAL A 6 76.46 -71.74 18.91
CA VAL A 6 76.04 -70.51 18.17
C VAL A 6 74.55 -70.37 18.28
N ILE A 7 74.10 -69.30 18.91
CA ILE A 7 72.66 -68.91 18.99
C ILE A 7 72.35 -67.98 17.84
N PHE A 8 71.63 -68.45 16.83
CA PHE A 8 71.02 -67.61 15.81
C PHE A 8 69.83 -66.80 16.39
N LYS A 9 70.01 -65.49 16.53
CA LYS A 9 68.92 -64.56 16.76
C LYS A 9 68.18 -64.32 15.52
N VAL A 10 66.94 -64.84 15.35
CA VAL A 10 66.02 -64.45 14.29
C VAL A 10 65.34 -63.16 14.72
N SER A 11 65.75 -62.06 14.11
CA SER A 11 65.10 -60.76 14.24
C SER A 11 63.80 -60.75 13.43
N LYS A 12 62.67 -60.80 14.10
CA LYS A 12 61.35 -60.55 13.48
C LYS A 12 61.26 -59.06 13.18
N VAL A 13 61.50 -58.70 11.94
CA VAL A 13 61.13 -57.38 11.41
C VAL A 13 59.63 -57.38 11.20
N LEU A 14 58.91 -56.75 12.14
CA LEU A 14 57.50 -56.48 12.02
C LEU A 14 57.34 -55.31 11.04
N PHE A 15 57.00 -55.62 9.79
CA PHE A 15 56.61 -54.61 8.80
C PHE A 15 55.21 -54.09 9.16
N MET A 16 55.17 -53.02 9.95
CA MET A 16 53.93 -52.27 10.24
C MET A 16 53.56 -51.49 8.98
N PHE A 17 52.66 -52.05 8.18
CA PHE A 17 52.01 -51.32 7.11
C PHE A 17 51.13 -50.23 7.73
N PHE A 18 51.67 -49.05 7.92
CA PHE A 18 50.86 -47.83 8.13
C PHE A 18 50.10 -47.59 6.83
N ILE A 19 48.84 -48.05 6.77
CA ILE A 19 47.88 -47.56 5.82
C ILE A 19 47.62 -46.12 6.26
N PHE A 20 48.34 -45.18 5.71
CA PHE A 20 47.92 -43.81 5.66
C PHE A 20 46.62 -43.80 4.88
N LEU A 21 45.47 -43.88 5.57
CA LEU A 21 44.21 -43.37 5.07
C LEU A 21 44.47 -41.86 4.88
N SER A 22 45.06 -41.47 3.78
CA SER A 22 44.94 -40.11 3.26
C SER A 22 43.44 -39.91 3.03
N ALA A 23 42.76 -39.41 4.06
CA ALA A 23 41.48 -38.78 3.82
C ALA A 23 41.78 -37.67 2.81
N SER A 24 41.69 -38.02 1.55
CA SER A 24 41.60 -37.02 0.48
C SER A 24 40.47 -36.13 0.90
N ILE A 25 40.78 -34.92 1.37
CA ILE A 25 39.77 -33.87 1.48
C ILE A 25 39.32 -33.69 0.05
N SER A 26 38.32 -34.49 -0.33
CA SER A 26 37.67 -34.38 -1.64
C SER A 26 37.13 -32.95 -1.66
N ILE A 27 37.85 -32.10 -2.37
CA ILE A 27 37.36 -30.74 -2.58
C ILE A 27 36.04 -30.88 -3.27
N ALA A 28 34.94 -30.59 -2.53
CA ALA A 28 33.59 -30.77 -3.01
C ALA A 28 33.46 -30.10 -4.39
N ASN A 29 33.17 -30.94 -5.39
CA ASN A 29 33.03 -30.49 -6.77
C ASN A 29 31.61 -30.03 -7.03
N VAL A 30 31.40 -28.74 -7.18
CA VAL A 30 30.11 -28.13 -7.52
C VAL A 30 29.60 -28.50 -8.94
N ASN A 31 30.39 -29.24 -9.71
CA ASN A 31 29.98 -29.77 -11.03
C ASN A 31 29.63 -31.28 -10.97
N SER A 32 29.64 -31.88 -9.78
CA SER A 32 29.35 -33.30 -9.63
C SER A 32 27.87 -33.65 -9.79
N VAL A 33 27.57 -34.91 -10.04
CA VAL A 33 26.21 -35.43 -10.16
C VAL A 33 25.44 -35.25 -8.81
N GLU A 34 26.14 -35.46 -7.69
CA GLU A 34 25.58 -35.33 -6.34
C GLU A 34 25.14 -33.88 -6.05
N PHE A 35 25.94 -32.88 -6.48
CA PHE A 35 25.57 -31.46 -6.36
C PHE A 35 24.31 -31.17 -7.16
N ARG A 36 24.27 -31.57 -8.44
CA ARG A 36 23.12 -31.33 -9.33
C ARG A 36 21.87 -32.02 -8.81
N PHE A 37 21.98 -33.27 -8.41
CA PHE A 37 20.85 -34.03 -7.89
C PHE A 37 20.24 -33.39 -6.63
N SER A 38 21.08 -33.02 -5.66
CA SER A 38 20.61 -32.40 -4.43
C SER A 38 20.01 -31.00 -4.65
N LEU A 39 20.58 -30.21 -5.56
CA LEU A 39 20.06 -28.90 -5.98
C LEU A 39 18.65 -29.06 -6.61
N LEU A 40 18.52 -29.91 -7.63
CA LEU A 40 17.25 -30.13 -8.33
C LEU A 40 16.16 -30.71 -7.39
N SER A 41 16.53 -31.69 -6.57
CA SER A 41 15.60 -32.27 -5.60
C SER A 41 15.06 -31.21 -4.62
N ALA A 42 15.92 -30.33 -4.11
CA ALA A 42 15.52 -29.28 -3.20
C ALA A 42 14.70 -28.14 -3.86
N LEU A 43 14.90 -27.91 -5.17
CA LEU A 43 14.14 -26.95 -5.97
C LEU A 43 12.92 -27.56 -6.67
N SER A 44 12.55 -28.80 -6.44
CA SER A 44 11.53 -29.57 -7.18
C SER A 44 10.16 -28.87 -7.27
N LYS A 45 9.82 -27.96 -6.34
CA LYS A 45 8.60 -27.13 -6.37
C LYS A 45 8.71 -25.84 -7.19
N ASN A 46 9.88 -25.56 -7.79
CA ASN A 46 10.14 -24.31 -8.50
C ASN A 46 10.78 -24.61 -9.88
N SER A 47 9.92 -24.88 -10.85
CA SER A 47 10.33 -25.25 -12.21
C SER A 47 11.17 -24.18 -12.91
N GLU A 48 10.85 -22.89 -12.76
CA GLU A 48 11.62 -21.80 -13.38
C GLU A 48 13.03 -21.68 -12.79
N ALA A 49 13.21 -21.97 -11.49
CA ALA A 49 14.53 -21.99 -10.89
C ALA A 49 15.34 -23.19 -11.41
N ILE A 50 14.71 -24.35 -11.60
CA ILE A 50 15.34 -25.53 -12.22
C ILE A 50 15.80 -25.20 -13.63
N GLU A 51 14.91 -24.67 -14.47
CA GLU A 51 15.18 -24.26 -15.85
C GLU A 51 16.39 -23.28 -15.93
N PHE A 52 16.41 -22.28 -15.03
CA PHE A 52 17.54 -21.36 -14.94
C PHE A 52 18.85 -22.08 -14.68
N TYR A 53 18.91 -23.04 -13.74
CA TYR A 53 20.15 -23.78 -13.46
C TYR A 53 20.55 -24.71 -14.61
N GLU A 54 19.59 -25.34 -15.29
CA GLU A 54 19.83 -26.15 -16.47
C GLU A 54 20.42 -25.32 -17.63
N GLU A 55 19.80 -24.18 -17.95
CA GLU A 55 20.29 -23.23 -18.97
C GLU A 55 21.71 -22.74 -18.69
N ASN A 56 22.08 -22.61 -17.40
CA ASN A 56 23.39 -22.15 -16.96
C ASN A 56 24.36 -23.30 -16.61
N ASN A 57 24.10 -24.52 -17.11
CA ASN A 57 24.94 -25.70 -16.87
C ASN A 57 25.23 -25.95 -15.38
N PHE A 58 24.24 -25.70 -14.51
CA PHE A 58 24.32 -25.83 -13.05
C PHE A 58 25.42 -25.01 -12.38
N LYS A 59 25.85 -23.92 -13.00
CA LYS A 59 26.82 -23.01 -12.39
C LYS A 59 26.22 -22.41 -11.12
N PRO A 60 26.87 -22.57 -9.95
CA PRO A 60 26.33 -22.07 -8.70
C PRO A 60 26.32 -20.53 -8.65
N ILE A 61 25.29 -19.98 -8.06
CA ILE A 61 25.15 -18.54 -7.78
C ILE A 61 25.91 -18.20 -6.48
N TRP A 62 25.78 -19.05 -5.45
CA TRP A 62 26.18 -18.78 -4.07
C TRP A 62 27.44 -19.50 -3.62
N VAL A 63 27.49 -20.83 -3.80
CA VAL A 63 28.55 -21.69 -3.23
C VAL A 63 29.77 -21.84 -4.11
N GLY A 64 29.79 -21.15 -5.26
CA GLY A 64 30.97 -21.13 -6.15
C GLY A 64 32.20 -20.52 -5.48
N ARG A 65 33.40 -20.98 -5.93
CA ARG A 65 34.70 -20.48 -5.43
C ARG A 65 35.19 -19.24 -6.13
N ASP A 66 34.51 -18.84 -7.20
CA ASP A 66 34.85 -17.63 -7.95
C ASP A 66 34.49 -16.36 -7.17
N ARG A 67 35.03 -15.22 -7.61
CA ARG A 67 34.82 -13.92 -6.97
C ARG A 67 33.36 -13.53 -7.01
N SER A 68 32.66 -13.79 -8.12
CA SER A 68 31.26 -13.40 -8.30
C SER A 68 30.34 -14.09 -7.30
N SER A 69 30.49 -15.43 -7.09
CA SER A 69 29.71 -16.18 -6.11
C SER A 69 29.96 -15.69 -4.68
N ARG A 70 31.23 -15.37 -4.33
CA ARG A 70 31.54 -14.79 -3.02
C ARG A 70 30.94 -13.41 -2.82
N ASP A 71 31.01 -12.56 -3.81
CA ASP A 71 30.43 -11.21 -3.74
C ASP A 71 28.91 -11.28 -3.61
N ARG A 72 28.22 -12.17 -4.36
CA ARG A 72 26.78 -12.40 -4.28
C ARG A 72 26.35 -12.89 -2.90
N SER A 73 26.97 -13.94 -2.38
CA SER A 73 26.61 -14.48 -1.07
C SER A 73 26.88 -13.48 0.07
N SER A 74 28.02 -12.80 0.04
CA SER A 74 28.38 -11.78 1.04
C SER A 74 27.40 -10.62 1.05
N TYR A 75 27.03 -10.10 -0.13
CA TYR A 75 26.08 -9.00 -0.25
C TYR A 75 24.66 -9.42 0.18
N PHE A 76 24.21 -10.61 -0.23
CA PHE A 76 22.92 -11.13 0.16
C PHE A 76 22.80 -11.29 1.69
N PHE A 77 23.79 -11.88 2.36
CA PHE A 77 23.78 -11.94 3.84
C PHE A 77 23.77 -10.57 4.50
N LYS A 78 24.39 -9.56 3.90
CA LYS A 78 24.31 -8.17 4.37
C LYS A 78 22.88 -7.61 4.24
N GLU A 79 22.23 -7.86 3.10
CA GLU A 79 20.83 -7.43 2.89
C GLU A 79 19.87 -8.13 3.85
N LEU A 80 20.03 -9.43 4.09
CA LEU A 80 19.18 -10.15 5.04
C LEU A 80 19.30 -9.63 6.49
N LYS A 81 20.45 -9.09 6.90
CA LYS A 81 20.61 -8.42 8.20
C LYS A 81 19.84 -7.10 8.29
N ASN A 82 19.46 -6.50 7.17
CA ASN A 82 18.77 -5.23 7.08
C ASN A 82 17.27 -5.37 6.82
N THR A 83 16.70 -6.58 6.86
CA THR A 83 15.27 -6.85 6.58
C THR A 83 14.33 -6.02 7.46
N SER A 84 14.66 -5.83 8.74
CA SER A 84 13.89 -5.00 9.67
C SER A 84 13.78 -3.55 9.24
N LYS A 85 14.80 -3.02 8.55
CA LYS A 85 14.77 -1.65 8.00
C LYS A 85 13.57 -1.43 7.07
N HIS A 86 13.26 -2.45 6.27
CA HIS A 86 12.18 -2.44 5.29
C HIS A 86 10.86 -2.98 5.86
N ALA A 87 10.74 -3.18 7.17
CA ALA A 87 9.58 -3.83 7.79
C ALA A 87 9.25 -5.19 7.14
N LEU A 88 10.26 -6.03 6.93
CA LEU A 88 10.12 -7.42 6.51
C LEU A 88 10.26 -8.36 7.72
N PRO A 89 9.67 -9.58 7.69
CA PRO A 89 9.73 -10.53 8.79
C PRO A 89 11.15 -11.09 9.00
N THR A 90 11.85 -10.60 10.02
CA THR A 90 13.28 -10.91 10.25
C THR A 90 13.55 -12.38 10.50
N LEU A 91 12.65 -13.09 11.20
CA LEU A 91 12.79 -14.52 11.47
C LEU A 91 12.68 -15.39 10.22
N ARG A 92 11.93 -14.94 9.21
CA ARG A 92 11.81 -15.63 7.92
C ARG A 92 13.12 -15.61 7.12
N TYR A 93 13.95 -14.60 7.38
CA TYR A 93 15.21 -14.33 6.71
C TYR A 93 16.39 -14.37 7.68
N ASP A 94 16.44 -15.33 8.60
CA ASP A 94 17.51 -15.45 9.59
C ASP A 94 18.89 -15.57 8.92
N ALA A 95 19.54 -14.42 8.76
CA ALA A 95 20.86 -14.32 8.14
C ALA A 95 21.93 -15.14 8.88
N THR A 96 21.78 -15.29 10.21
CA THR A 96 22.72 -16.06 11.03
C THR A 96 22.56 -17.55 10.75
N TYR A 97 21.35 -18.05 10.74
CA TYR A 97 21.06 -19.44 10.39
C TYR A 97 21.56 -19.78 8.99
N LEU A 98 21.17 -18.97 7.99
CA LEU A 98 21.54 -19.20 6.60
C LEU A 98 23.06 -19.15 6.38
N ASN A 99 23.75 -18.18 6.99
CA ASN A 99 25.21 -18.10 6.93
C ASN A 99 25.89 -19.30 7.62
N ASN A 100 25.32 -19.81 8.71
CA ASN A 100 25.83 -21.03 9.38
C ASN A 100 25.69 -22.26 8.49
N GLN A 101 24.55 -22.45 7.80
CA GLN A 101 24.36 -23.53 6.83
C GLN A 101 25.38 -23.41 5.68
N PHE A 102 25.51 -22.22 5.11
CA PHE A 102 26.49 -21.92 4.06
C PHE A 102 27.94 -22.24 4.47
N ARG A 103 28.32 -21.87 5.70
CA ARG A 103 29.69 -22.11 6.20
C ARG A 103 29.98 -23.54 6.60
N LYS A 104 28.97 -24.35 6.92
CA LYS A 104 29.12 -25.75 7.35
C LYS A 104 29.18 -26.73 6.18
N ALA A 105 28.60 -26.41 5.04
CA ALA A 105 28.58 -27.28 3.87
C ALA A 105 29.99 -27.62 3.37
N ARG A 106 30.28 -28.93 3.21
CA ARG A 106 31.59 -29.45 2.80
C ARG A 106 31.49 -30.46 1.66
N THR A 107 30.43 -31.23 1.61
CA THR A 107 30.20 -32.24 0.56
C THR A 107 29.47 -31.64 -0.64
N ALA A 108 29.54 -32.28 -1.79
CA ALA A 108 28.83 -31.84 -2.98
C ALA A 108 27.29 -31.81 -2.75
N THR A 109 26.76 -32.80 -2.05
CA THR A 109 25.35 -32.85 -1.67
C THR A 109 24.97 -31.67 -0.76
N GLU A 110 25.74 -31.38 0.29
CA GLU A 110 25.45 -30.25 1.18
C GLU A 110 25.53 -28.91 0.44
N LEU A 111 26.50 -28.74 -0.46
CA LEU A 111 26.62 -27.53 -1.28
C LEU A 111 25.39 -27.36 -2.20
N GLY A 112 24.89 -28.43 -2.81
CA GLY A 112 23.68 -28.38 -3.63
C GLY A 112 22.43 -28.00 -2.82
N LEU A 113 22.27 -28.55 -1.60
CA LEU A 113 21.17 -28.19 -0.70
C LEU A 113 21.25 -26.71 -0.26
N VAL A 114 22.44 -26.22 0.06
CA VAL A 114 22.65 -24.82 0.48
C VAL A 114 22.45 -23.86 -0.69
N GLU A 115 22.89 -24.22 -1.90
CA GLU A 115 22.60 -23.46 -3.13
C GLU A 115 21.09 -23.27 -3.32
N ALA A 116 20.32 -24.37 -3.23
CA ALA A 116 18.85 -24.34 -3.32
C ALA A 116 18.21 -23.51 -2.21
N LEU A 117 18.67 -23.66 -0.97
CA LEU A 117 18.17 -22.92 0.19
C LEU A 117 18.37 -21.40 0.00
N LEU A 118 19.58 -20.97 -0.38
CA LEU A 118 19.87 -19.56 -0.60
C LEU A 118 19.12 -19.00 -1.79
N THR A 119 18.98 -19.78 -2.87
CA THR A 119 18.17 -19.40 -4.04
C THR A 119 16.70 -19.20 -3.65
N SER A 120 16.11 -20.14 -2.91
CA SER A 120 14.73 -20.01 -2.45
C SER A 120 14.53 -18.79 -1.56
N LYS A 121 15.46 -18.52 -0.63
CA LYS A 121 15.40 -17.34 0.25
C LYS A 121 15.66 -16.03 -0.49
N PHE A 122 16.51 -16.04 -1.49
CA PHE A 122 16.75 -14.89 -2.38
C PHE A 122 15.50 -14.53 -3.18
N LEU A 123 14.83 -15.52 -3.75
CA LEU A 123 13.60 -15.31 -4.53
C LEU A 123 12.46 -14.78 -3.64
N GLU A 124 12.27 -15.38 -2.47
CA GLU A 124 11.29 -14.94 -1.48
C GLU A 124 11.57 -13.49 -1.02
N TYR A 125 12.81 -13.17 -0.68
CA TYR A 125 13.22 -11.82 -0.29
C TYR A 125 13.01 -10.81 -1.42
N SER A 126 13.45 -11.16 -2.64
CA SER A 126 13.37 -10.28 -3.81
C SER A 126 11.93 -9.95 -4.17
N SER A 127 11.05 -10.94 -4.17
CA SER A 127 9.62 -10.72 -4.38
C SER A 127 9.02 -9.84 -3.29
N ASN A 128 9.26 -10.16 -2.02
CA ASN A 128 8.65 -9.46 -0.90
C ASN A 128 9.12 -7.99 -0.77
N ILE A 129 10.38 -7.71 -1.07
CA ILE A 129 10.88 -6.31 -1.04
C ILE A 129 10.38 -5.49 -2.22
N GLN A 130 10.12 -6.11 -3.36
CA GLN A 130 9.69 -5.43 -4.58
C GLN A 130 8.18 -5.23 -4.62
N THR A 131 7.39 -6.25 -4.29
CA THR A 131 5.95 -6.29 -4.55
C THR A 131 5.09 -6.49 -3.30
N GLY A 132 5.72 -6.57 -2.12
CA GLY A 132 5.02 -6.77 -0.85
C GLY A 132 4.94 -8.23 -0.40
N ILE A 133 4.63 -8.40 0.86
CA ILE A 133 4.51 -9.72 1.52
C ILE A 133 3.13 -10.32 1.29
N LEU A 134 2.12 -9.46 1.26
CA LEU A 134 0.71 -9.83 1.18
C LEU A 134 0.20 -9.73 -0.25
N LYS A 135 -0.79 -10.55 -0.57
CA LYS A 135 -1.61 -10.36 -1.79
C LYS A 135 -2.79 -9.45 -1.41
N PRO A 136 -2.91 -8.23 -1.94
CA PRO A 136 -3.89 -7.25 -1.51
C PRO A 136 -5.32 -7.78 -1.45
N ALA A 137 -5.79 -8.40 -2.53
CA ALA A 137 -7.15 -8.93 -2.64
C ALA A 137 -7.45 -10.09 -1.67
N SER A 138 -6.43 -10.74 -1.09
CA SER A 138 -6.64 -11.76 -0.05
C SER A 138 -6.85 -11.17 1.34
N VAL A 139 -6.52 -9.88 1.53
CA VAL A 139 -6.75 -9.14 2.77
C VAL A 139 -8.10 -8.41 2.69
N ASP A 140 -8.35 -7.72 1.59
CA ASP A 140 -9.61 -7.04 1.30
C ASP A 140 -9.86 -7.08 -0.21
N LYS A 141 -11.02 -7.64 -0.61
CA LYS A 141 -11.42 -7.79 -2.03
C LYS A 141 -11.53 -6.47 -2.79
N GLU A 142 -11.68 -5.36 -2.08
CA GLU A 142 -11.75 -4.01 -2.65
C GLU A 142 -10.36 -3.37 -2.87
N ILE A 143 -9.28 -4.05 -2.47
CA ILE A 143 -7.91 -3.63 -2.80
C ILE A 143 -7.49 -4.33 -4.10
N VAL A 144 -7.88 -3.74 -5.23
CA VAL A 144 -7.68 -4.33 -6.56
C VAL A 144 -6.44 -3.73 -7.21
N ARG A 145 -5.28 -4.31 -6.91
CA ARG A 145 -4.00 -3.86 -7.44
C ARG A 145 -3.43 -4.84 -8.48
N LYS A 146 -3.09 -4.33 -9.65
CA LYS A 146 -2.29 -5.06 -10.64
C LYS A 146 -0.81 -4.91 -10.27
N ILE A 147 -0.32 -5.81 -9.44
CA ILE A 147 1.08 -5.79 -8.99
C ILE A 147 1.98 -6.34 -10.11
N PRO A 148 3.08 -5.64 -10.46
CA PRO A 148 3.99 -6.09 -11.51
C PRO A 148 4.92 -7.20 -10.98
N TYR A 149 4.38 -8.40 -10.76
CA TYR A 149 5.16 -9.56 -10.35
C TYR A 149 6.16 -9.92 -11.44
N ARG A 150 7.41 -10.16 -11.04
CA ARG A 150 8.43 -10.73 -11.91
C ARG A 150 8.42 -12.25 -11.81
N SER A 151 8.78 -12.93 -12.90
CA SER A 151 9.01 -14.36 -12.88
C SER A 151 10.25 -14.72 -12.05
N VAL A 152 10.33 -15.95 -11.59
CA VAL A 152 11.51 -16.46 -10.88
C VAL A 152 12.74 -16.39 -11.80
N GLY A 153 12.57 -16.77 -13.07
CA GLY A 153 13.60 -16.69 -14.08
C GLY A 153 14.15 -15.28 -14.26
N ASP A 154 13.27 -14.26 -14.27
CA ASP A 154 13.69 -12.85 -14.39
C ASP A 154 14.53 -12.38 -13.20
N TYR A 155 14.18 -12.77 -11.97
CA TYR A 155 15.01 -12.45 -10.81
C TYR A 155 16.41 -13.06 -10.92
N LEU A 156 16.50 -14.34 -11.27
CA LEU A 156 17.77 -15.06 -11.35
C LEU A 156 18.63 -14.58 -12.52
N LYS A 157 18.05 -14.38 -13.70
CA LYS A 157 18.73 -13.85 -14.90
C LYS A 157 19.25 -12.44 -14.64
N THR A 158 18.42 -11.56 -14.09
CA THR A 158 18.84 -10.18 -13.75
C THR A 158 19.94 -10.18 -12.70
N PHE A 159 19.80 -10.94 -11.60
CA PHE A 159 20.81 -11.01 -10.55
C PHE A 159 22.14 -11.56 -11.04
N SER A 160 22.11 -12.44 -12.04
CA SER A 160 23.31 -13.02 -12.64
C SER A 160 24.03 -12.06 -13.60
N SER A 161 23.32 -11.07 -14.15
CA SER A 161 23.82 -10.14 -15.18
C SER A 161 24.34 -8.80 -14.64
N VAL A 162 23.93 -8.39 -13.43
CA VAL A 162 24.35 -7.12 -12.82
C VAL A 162 25.13 -7.35 -11.52
N THR A 163 25.71 -6.28 -10.96
CA THR A 163 26.33 -6.38 -9.64
C THR A 163 25.28 -6.59 -8.54
N PRO A 164 25.59 -7.34 -7.45
CA PRO A 164 24.65 -7.51 -6.34
C PRO A 164 24.13 -6.18 -5.78
N ARG A 165 24.98 -5.17 -5.71
CA ARG A 165 24.61 -3.82 -5.24
C ARG A 165 23.54 -3.17 -6.12
N GLU A 166 23.72 -3.23 -7.43
CA GLU A 166 22.76 -2.66 -8.39
C GLU A 166 21.42 -3.38 -8.30
N PHE A 167 21.46 -4.72 -8.28
CA PHE A 167 20.26 -5.53 -8.16
C PHE A 167 19.43 -5.17 -6.93
N PHE A 168 20.00 -5.26 -5.74
CA PHE A 168 19.27 -5.02 -4.50
C PHE A 168 18.84 -3.57 -4.35
N LYS A 169 19.61 -2.60 -4.85
CA LYS A 169 19.21 -1.20 -4.90
C LYS A 169 17.99 -0.98 -5.79
N GLY A 170 17.85 -1.72 -6.88
CA GLY A 170 16.73 -1.60 -7.81
C GLY A 170 15.47 -2.35 -7.40
N LEU A 171 15.50 -3.19 -6.35
CA LEU A 171 14.35 -3.99 -5.96
C LEU A 171 13.27 -3.20 -5.21
N HIS A 172 13.66 -2.46 -4.18
CA HIS A 172 12.69 -1.73 -3.35
C HIS A 172 12.17 -0.48 -4.08
N PRO A 173 10.99 0.04 -3.74
CA PRO A 173 10.45 1.26 -4.32
C PRO A 173 11.44 2.42 -4.21
N GLN A 174 11.66 3.14 -5.33
CA GLN A 174 12.58 4.28 -5.42
C GLN A 174 11.89 5.62 -5.15
N SER A 175 10.62 5.60 -4.78
CA SER A 175 9.83 6.81 -4.53
C SER A 175 10.35 7.61 -3.32
N LYS A 176 10.21 8.94 -3.37
CA LYS A 176 10.45 9.81 -2.21
C LYS A 176 9.58 9.39 -1.03
N GLN A 177 8.36 8.96 -1.31
CA GLN A 177 7.39 8.44 -0.35
C GLN A 177 7.98 7.27 0.45
N TYR A 178 8.46 6.22 -0.23
CA TYR A 178 9.03 5.05 0.43
C TYR A 178 10.24 5.40 1.31
N SER A 179 11.14 6.22 0.80
CA SER A 179 12.36 6.66 1.52
C SER A 179 12.03 7.47 2.78
N ALA A 180 11.03 8.34 2.71
CA ALA A 180 10.58 9.13 3.84
C ALA A 180 9.85 8.27 4.89
N LEU A 181 9.04 7.29 4.47
CA LEU A 181 8.42 6.32 5.38
C LEU A 181 9.46 5.47 6.13
N LEU A 182 10.56 5.06 5.47
CA LEU A 182 11.67 4.38 6.17
C LEU A 182 12.33 5.28 7.23
N THR A 183 12.45 6.57 6.95
CA THR A 183 12.99 7.56 7.90
C THR A 183 12.06 7.73 9.08
N GLU A 184 10.75 7.84 8.84
CA GLU A 184 9.73 7.97 9.88
C GLU A 184 9.65 6.69 10.73
N LYS A 185 9.69 5.50 10.11
CA LYS A 185 9.78 4.23 10.82
C LYS A 185 10.93 4.24 11.83
N LYS A 186 12.13 4.59 11.39
CA LYS A 186 13.32 4.67 12.27
C LYS A 186 13.14 5.70 13.40
N ARG A 187 12.49 6.85 13.11
CA ARG A 187 12.20 7.87 14.11
C ARG A 187 11.26 7.34 15.19
N LEU A 188 10.17 6.68 14.78
CA LEU A 188 9.18 6.09 15.70
C LEU A 188 9.78 4.96 16.53
N GLU A 189 10.57 4.06 15.94
CA GLU A 189 11.28 2.99 16.66
C GLU A 189 12.21 3.57 17.75
N LYS A 190 12.91 4.66 17.46
CA LYS A 190 13.72 5.36 18.46
C LYS A 190 12.87 5.91 19.60
N ILE A 191 11.74 6.55 19.29
CA ILE A 191 10.81 7.07 20.30
C ILE A 191 10.28 5.95 21.19
N ILE A 192 9.85 4.84 20.60
CA ILE A 192 9.36 3.65 21.31
C ILE A 192 10.44 3.08 22.22
N SER A 193 11.68 2.98 21.76
CA SER A 193 12.81 2.49 22.58
C SER A 193 13.13 3.41 23.78
N GLN A 194 12.70 4.66 23.75
CA GLN A 194 12.83 5.66 24.80
C GLN A 194 11.58 5.78 25.70
N GLY A 195 10.61 4.86 25.58
CA GLY A 195 9.39 4.83 26.39
C GLY A 195 8.16 5.45 25.74
N GLY A 196 8.23 5.81 24.45
CA GLY A 196 7.09 6.33 23.68
C GLY A 196 6.69 7.77 24.04
N TRP A 197 5.49 8.16 23.61
CA TRP A 197 4.90 9.48 23.92
C TRP A 197 4.03 9.42 25.19
N SER A 198 4.56 8.95 26.31
CA SER A 198 3.79 9.01 27.55
C SER A 198 3.50 10.48 27.90
N SER A 199 2.24 10.86 27.93
CA SER A 199 1.78 12.17 28.42
C SER A 199 0.33 12.06 28.85
N GLU A 200 0.04 12.65 29.98
CA GLU A 200 -1.34 12.95 30.34
C GLU A 200 -1.89 13.92 29.31
N LEU A 201 -3.14 13.78 28.95
CA LEU A 201 -3.84 14.65 28.01
C LEU A 201 -4.94 15.40 28.74
N PRO A 202 -5.23 16.63 28.31
CA PRO A 202 -6.38 17.36 28.80
C PRO A 202 -7.67 16.60 28.62
N MET A 203 -8.61 16.76 29.55
CA MET A 203 -9.94 16.18 29.49
C MET A 203 -10.99 17.15 28.93
N GLU A 204 -10.62 18.44 28.83
CA GLU A 204 -11.51 19.52 28.43
C GLU A 204 -11.07 20.14 27.11
N LEU A 205 -12.04 20.74 26.42
CA LEU A 205 -11.80 21.52 25.21
C LEU A 205 -10.99 22.77 25.54
N LEU A 206 -9.86 23.00 24.83
CA LEU A 206 -9.00 24.16 25.02
C LEU A 206 -9.00 25.09 23.82
N ARG A 207 -9.06 26.40 24.10
CA ARG A 207 -9.11 27.47 23.11
C ARG A 207 -7.96 28.47 23.30
N PRO A 208 -7.56 29.21 22.25
CA PRO A 208 -6.65 30.33 22.40
C PRO A 208 -7.12 31.32 23.48
N GLY A 209 -6.21 31.65 24.41
CA GLY A 209 -6.49 32.50 25.57
C GLY A 209 -6.71 31.75 26.89
N ASP A 210 -7.00 30.45 26.86
CA ASP A 210 -7.12 29.64 28.09
C ASP A 210 -5.81 29.60 28.86
N ILE A 211 -5.91 29.47 30.18
CA ILE A 211 -4.75 29.49 31.11
C ILE A 211 -4.92 28.35 32.12
N GLY A 212 -3.83 27.64 32.40
CA GLY A 212 -3.80 26.63 33.45
C GLY A 212 -3.06 25.34 33.08
N ASN A 213 -3.17 24.36 33.97
CA ASN A 213 -2.44 23.10 33.88
C ASN A 213 -2.81 22.29 32.60
N GLU A 214 -4.07 22.31 32.17
CA GLU A 214 -4.52 21.61 30.97
C GLU A 214 -3.81 22.14 29.71
N VAL A 215 -3.54 23.46 29.66
CA VAL A 215 -2.75 24.06 28.57
C VAL A 215 -1.29 23.57 28.61
N VAL A 216 -0.72 23.40 29.80
CA VAL A 216 0.64 22.82 29.96
C VAL A 216 0.69 21.39 29.51
N LEU A 217 -0.33 20.56 29.79
CA LEU A 217 -0.42 19.18 29.33
C LEU A 217 -0.47 19.11 27.79
N LEU A 218 -1.32 19.90 27.14
CA LEU A 218 -1.40 20.00 25.68
C LEU A 218 -0.05 20.43 25.07
N ARG A 219 0.57 21.46 25.66
CA ARG A 219 1.87 21.99 25.22
C ARG A 219 2.95 20.91 25.27
N ASN A 220 3.06 20.20 26.39
CA ASN A 220 4.02 19.12 26.57
C ASN A 220 3.78 17.96 25.58
N ALA A 221 2.52 17.63 25.31
CA ALA A 221 2.18 16.61 24.35
C ALA A 221 2.64 16.98 22.92
N LEU A 222 2.50 18.24 22.51
CA LEU A 222 2.93 18.73 21.20
C LEU A 222 4.46 18.90 21.11
N ILE A 223 5.14 19.31 22.20
CA ILE A 223 6.60 19.36 22.28
C ILE A 223 7.19 17.96 22.07
N LYS A 224 6.69 16.95 22.79
CA LYS A 224 7.16 15.55 22.66
C LYS A 224 6.98 15.00 21.24
N ARG A 225 6.01 15.49 20.49
CA ARG A 225 5.74 15.11 19.10
C ARG A 225 6.47 15.96 18.06
N GLY A 226 7.16 17.03 18.52
CA GLY A 226 7.97 17.91 17.66
C GLY A 226 7.19 19.02 16.96
N TYR A 227 5.97 19.32 17.38
CA TYR A 227 5.15 20.40 16.83
C TYR A 227 5.41 21.77 17.48
N LEU A 228 6.02 21.78 18.65
CA LEU A 228 6.33 22.99 19.39
C LEU A 228 7.73 22.91 19.99
N LYS A 229 8.46 24.02 20.01
CA LYS A 229 9.71 24.13 20.75
C LYS A 229 9.43 24.19 22.25
N SER A 230 10.35 23.66 23.07
CA SER A 230 10.21 23.66 24.53
C SER A 230 10.05 25.07 25.07
N ASN A 231 8.98 25.31 25.83
CA ASN A 231 8.77 26.49 26.64
C ASN A 231 7.83 26.15 27.82
N PHE A 232 7.83 26.98 28.85
CA PHE A 232 7.06 26.80 30.08
C PHE A 232 5.99 27.89 30.21
N SER A 233 4.99 27.87 29.34
CA SER A 233 3.86 28.80 29.42
C SER A 233 2.58 28.07 29.76
N GLU A 234 1.83 28.58 30.72
CA GLU A 234 0.48 28.10 31.07
C GLU A 234 -0.61 28.72 30.20
N ILE A 235 -0.22 29.67 29.32
CA ILE A 235 -1.17 30.39 28.45
C ILE A 235 -1.29 29.70 27.11
N TYR A 236 -2.50 29.52 26.62
CA TYR A 236 -2.78 29.08 25.23
C TYR A 236 -2.47 30.26 24.26
N ASP A 237 -1.19 30.51 24.05
CA ASP A 237 -0.68 31.63 23.24
C ASP A 237 -0.75 31.33 21.73
N GLY A 238 -0.39 32.34 20.92
CA GLY A 238 -0.38 32.20 19.44
C GLY A 238 0.61 31.14 18.92
N ASN A 239 1.68 30.79 19.67
CA ASN A 239 2.60 29.73 19.30
C ASN A 239 1.95 28.34 19.46
N LEU A 240 1.25 28.13 20.58
CA LEU A 240 0.51 26.91 20.83
C LEU A 240 -0.63 26.75 19.83
N ARG A 241 -1.37 27.84 19.52
CA ARG A 241 -2.41 27.83 18.48
C ARG A 241 -1.85 27.36 17.14
N ARG A 242 -0.73 27.92 16.67
CA ARG A 242 -0.10 27.50 15.42
C ARG A 242 0.36 26.04 15.45
N ALA A 243 0.89 25.58 16.59
CA ALA A 243 1.28 24.18 16.76
C ALA A 243 0.08 23.22 16.69
N VAL A 244 -1.06 23.59 17.29
CA VAL A 244 -2.32 22.84 17.19
C VAL A 244 -2.83 22.83 15.75
N GLN A 245 -2.88 23.98 15.08
CA GLN A 245 -3.29 24.06 13.67
C GLN A 245 -2.42 23.18 12.76
N LEU A 246 -1.10 23.21 12.95
CA LEU A 246 -0.17 22.38 12.18
C LEU A 246 -0.38 20.89 12.49
N PHE A 247 -0.61 20.54 13.75
CA PHE A 247 -0.92 19.17 14.15
C PHE A 247 -2.23 18.71 13.48
N GLN A 248 -3.29 19.50 13.59
CA GLN A 248 -4.59 19.21 12.99
C GLN A 248 -4.47 18.98 11.48
N LEU A 249 -3.83 19.89 10.76
CA LEU A 249 -3.61 19.78 9.30
C LEU A 249 -2.93 18.46 8.93
N ARG A 250 -1.85 18.10 9.66
CA ARG A 250 -1.08 16.88 9.39
C ARG A 250 -1.81 15.60 9.78
N HIS A 251 -2.88 15.70 10.58
CA HIS A 251 -3.68 14.56 11.02
C HIS A 251 -5.08 14.53 10.40
N GLY A 252 -5.32 15.33 9.34
CA GLY A 252 -6.59 15.34 8.60
C GLY A 252 -7.76 15.91 9.39
N LEU A 253 -7.47 16.81 10.33
CA LEU A 253 -8.46 17.56 11.11
C LEU A 253 -8.61 18.97 10.54
N ALA A 254 -9.74 19.63 10.83
CA ALA A 254 -9.93 21.05 10.54
C ALA A 254 -8.90 21.89 11.34
N PRO A 255 -8.05 22.72 10.68
CA PRO A 255 -6.97 23.44 11.36
C PRO A 255 -7.47 24.75 11.98
N ASP A 256 -8.48 24.65 12.87
CA ASP A 256 -9.06 25.79 13.56
C ASP A 256 -8.22 26.33 14.75
N GLY A 257 -7.29 25.49 15.22
CA GLY A 257 -6.44 25.81 16.37
C GLY A 257 -7.19 25.69 17.70
N ILE A 258 -8.28 24.94 17.75
CA ILE A 258 -9.02 24.59 18.97
C ILE A 258 -8.74 23.12 19.29
N ALA A 259 -8.19 22.84 20.48
CA ALA A 259 -7.91 21.48 20.89
C ALA A 259 -9.16 20.84 21.50
N GLY A 260 -9.98 20.21 20.68
CA GLY A 260 -11.18 19.49 21.07
C GLY A 260 -11.01 17.95 21.06
N PRO A 261 -12.10 17.19 21.27
CA PRO A 261 -12.07 15.72 21.38
C PRO A 261 -11.38 15.03 20.21
N ALA A 262 -11.61 15.47 18.97
CA ALA A 262 -10.94 14.92 17.79
C ALA A 262 -9.43 15.14 17.80
N THR A 263 -9.00 16.35 18.22
CA THR A 263 -7.58 16.70 18.36
C THR A 263 -6.93 15.85 19.45
N PHE A 264 -7.57 15.70 20.61
CA PHE A 264 -7.03 14.87 21.70
C PHE A 264 -7.01 13.39 21.36
N SER A 265 -8.01 12.88 20.63
CA SER A 265 -8.01 11.51 20.12
C SER A 265 -6.78 11.24 19.24
N GLU A 266 -6.44 12.16 18.34
CA GLU A 266 -5.25 12.02 17.47
C GLU A 266 -3.94 12.25 18.22
N ILE A 267 -3.87 13.18 19.18
CA ILE A 267 -2.71 13.35 20.07
C ILE A 267 -2.53 12.10 20.95
N GLY A 268 -3.61 11.46 21.38
CA GLY A 268 -3.58 10.26 22.22
C GLY A 268 -3.05 9.01 21.53
N ARG A 269 -2.93 9.00 20.21
CA ARG A 269 -2.36 7.86 19.50
C ARG A 269 -0.90 7.65 19.87
N THR A 270 -0.55 6.40 20.18
CA THR A 270 0.79 6.02 20.61
C THR A 270 1.79 6.01 19.45
N ALA A 271 3.08 5.99 19.77
CA ALA A 271 4.13 5.85 18.77
C ALA A 271 4.07 4.48 18.07
N GLU A 272 3.63 3.45 18.78
CA GLU A 272 3.41 2.11 18.25
C GLU A 272 2.26 2.09 17.23
N GLU A 273 1.13 2.75 17.51
CA GLU A 273 0.02 2.87 16.55
C GLU A 273 0.45 3.62 15.28
N ARG A 274 1.26 4.68 15.42
CA ARG A 274 1.82 5.38 14.25
C ARG A 274 2.82 4.53 13.48
N LEU A 275 3.63 3.73 14.20
CA LEU A 275 4.54 2.77 13.57
C LEU A 275 3.78 1.72 12.77
N ALA A 276 2.65 1.21 13.30
CA ALA A 276 1.78 0.29 12.58
C ALA A 276 1.28 0.90 11.25
N SER A 277 0.79 2.14 11.27
CA SER A 277 0.37 2.86 10.05
C SER A 277 1.52 3.02 9.05
N VAL A 278 2.74 3.30 9.52
CA VAL A 278 3.93 3.42 8.64
C VAL A 278 4.33 2.06 8.06
N ILE A 279 4.25 0.97 8.82
CA ILE A 279 4.53 -0.40 8.34
C ILE A 279 3.54 -0.78 7.23
N VAL A 280 2.25 -0.51 7.42
CA VAL A 280 1.22 -0.73 6.40
C VAL A 280 1.48 0.14 5.15
N ALA A 281 1.83 1.41 5.35
CA ALA A 281 2.16 2.30 4.24
C ALA A 281 3.38 1.80 3.42
N LEU A 282 4.41 1.24 4.07
CA LEU A 282 5.55 0.63 3.39
C LEU A 282 5.14 -0.60 2.56
N GLU A 283 4.19 -1.41 3.05
CA GLU A 283 3.64 -2.54 2.29
C GLU A 283 2.85 -2.05 1.08
N ARG A 284 1.99 -1.05 1.25
CA ARG A 284 1.21 -0.44 0.15
C ARG A 284 2.08 0.20 -0.93
N GLU A 285 3.20 0.82 -0.54
CA GLU A 285 4.16 1.38 -1.51
C GLU A 285 4.83 0.30 -2.37
N ARG A 286 5.00 -0.93 -1.86
CA ARG A 286 5.48 -2.06 -2.65
C ARG A 286 4.43 -2.52 -3.67
N TRP A 287 3.14 -2.46 -3.32
CA TRP A 287 2.05 -2.80 -4.25
C TRP A 287 1.91 -1.79 -5.39
N THR A 288 2.38 -0.56 -5.18
CA THR A 288 2.38 0.52 -6.18
C THR A 288 3.78 0.81 -6.74
N ASN A 289 4.70 -0.18 -6.66
CA ASN A 289 6.07 -0.06 -7.18
C ASN A 289 6.12 -0.23 -8.70
N PHE A 290 5.40 0.65 -9.41
CA PHE A 290 5.35 0.76 -10.86
C PHE A 290 5.27 2.23 -11.27
N ASP A 291 5.43 2.50 -12.56
CA ASP A 291 5.31 3.85 -13.10
C ASP A 291 3.84 4.32 -13.08
N LEU A 292 3.56 5.38 -12.34
CA LEU A 292 2.23 6.00 -12.27
C LEU A 292 1.89 6.83 -13.53
N GLY A 293 2.83 6.99 -14.45
CA GLY A 293 2.73 7.86 -15.60
C GLY A 293 3.23 9.28 -15.33
N SER A 294 3.83 9.90 -16.36
CA SER A 294 4.34 11.28 -16.27
C SER A 294 3.24 12.30 -15.96
N ARG A 295 2.02 12.02 -16.42
CA ARG A 295 0.81 12.78 -16.08
C ARG A 295 -0.23 11.83 -15.52
N HIS A 296 -0.61 12.02 -14.25
CA HIS A 296 -1.53 11.12 -13.57
C HIS A 296 -2.35 11.81 -12.49
N VAL A 297 -3.55 11.28 -12.25
CA VAL A 297 -4.44 11.65 -11.16
C VAL A 297 -4.25 10.67 -10.01
N LEU A 298 -4.06 11.20 -8.81
CA LEU A 298 -3.97 10.43 -7.57
C LEU A 298 -5.13 10.80 -6.65
N VAL A 299 -6.02 9.86 -6.40
CA VAL A 299 -7.13 10.01 -5.46
C VAL A 299 -6.76 9.29 -4.17
N ASN A 300 -6.43 10.04 -3.10
CA ASN A 300 -6.16 9.44 -1.80
C ASN A 300 -7.44 9.41 -0.96
N LEU A 301 -8.06 8.24 -0.84
CA LEU A 301 -9.38 8.08 -0.24
C LEU A 301 -9.44 8.58 1.22
N PRO A 302 -8.55 8.17 2.17
CA PRO A 302 -8.61 8.64 3.55
C PRO A 302 -8.15 10.10 3.74
N ASP A 303 -7.52 10.70 2.73
CA ASP A 303 -7.15 12.11 2.71
C ASP A 303 -8.28 12.99 2.14
N PHE A 304 -9.27 12.37 1.51
CA PHE A 304 -10.35 13.07 0.81
C PHE A 304 -9.83 14.10 -0.18
N SER A 305 -8.79 13.74 -0.93
CA SER A 305 -8.13 14.62 -1.90
C SER A 305 -7.96 13.94 -3.26
N THR A 306 -8.06 14.76 -4.31
CA THR A 306 -7.74 14.39 -5.69
C THR A 306 -6.67 15.35 -6.19
N LYS A 307 -5.54 14.81 -6.63
CA LYS A 307 -4.35 15.54 -7.07
C LYS A 307 -4.00 15.15 -8.49
N LEU A 308 -3.65 16.12 -9.33
CA LEU A 308 -3.11 15.90 -10.67
C LEU A 308 -1.63 16.26 -10.67
N PHE A 309 -0.82 15.32 -11.08
CA PHE A 309 0.62 15.49 -11.24
C PHE A 309 1.02 15.52 -12.71
N GLU A 310 2.05 16.29 -13.03
CA GLU A 310 2.72 16.32 -14.34
C GLU A 310 4.23 16.37 -14.11
N ASP A 311 4.96 15.40 -14.65
CA ASP A 311 6.42 15.26 -14.50
C ASP A 311 6.89 15.35 -13.04
N GLY A 312 6.10 14.79 -12.13
CA GLY A 312 6.35 14.75 -10.70
C GLY A 312 6.00 16.03 -9.94
N ALA A 313 5.53 17.08 -10.63
CA ALA A 313 5.03 18.31 -10.01
C ALA A 313 3.51 18.24 -9.77
N LEU A 314 3.05 18.68 -8.61
CA LEU A 314 1.62 18.87 -8.34
C LEU A 314 1.13 20.11 -9.11
N ILE A 315 0.19 19.93 -10.05
CA ILE A 315 -0.36 21.02 -10.86
C ILE A 315 -1.80 21.38 -10.51
N PHE A 316 -2.54 20.46 -9.85
CA PHE A 316 -3.91 20.73 -9.40
C PHE A 316 -4.24 19.87 -8.18
N GLU A 317 -5.05 20.43 -7.27
CA GLU A 317 -5.57 19.73 -6.10
C GLU A 317 -7.00 20.19 -5.79
N THR A 318 -7.84 19.22 -5.41
CA THR A 318 -9.20 19.48 -4.94
C THR A 318 -9.60 18.51 -3.84
N ARG A 319 -10.53 18.93 -2.97
CA ARG A 319 -11.21 18.04 -2.03
C ARG A 319 -12.15 17.11 -2.77
N ASN A 320 -12.37 15.94 -2.19
CA ASN A 320 -13.35 15.00 -2.70
C ASN A 320 -14.25 14.42 -1.57
N VAL A 321 -15.38 13.85 -2.01
CA VAL A 321 -16.26 13.00 -1.20
C VAL A 321 -16.19 11.59 -1.78
N ILE A 322 -16.01 10.60 -0.92
CA ILE A 322 -15.86 9.18 -1.28
C ILE A 322 -17.05 8.35 -0.76
N GLY A 323 -17.06 7.06 -1.08
CA GLY A 323 -18.05 6.11 -0.58
C GLY A 323 -18.12 6.03 0.93
N THR A 324 -19.31 5.68 1.46
CA THR A 324 -19.49 5.44 2.90
C THR A 324 -18.67 4.23 3.37
N PRO A 325 -18.44 4.07 4.68
CA PRO A 325 -17.79 2.85 5.21
C PRO A 325 -18.70 1.61 5.21
N VAL A 326 -19.93 1.72 4.76
CA VAL A 326 -20.86 0.59 4.62
C VAL A 326 -20.39 -0.34 3.51
N ASP A 327 -20.47 -1.64 3.71
CA ASP A 327 -20.15 -2.63 2.69
C ASP A 327 -20.96 -2.36 1.42
N GLU A 328 -20.37 -2.64 0.25
CA GLU A 328 -20.91 -2.37 -1.10
C GLU A 328 -20.95 -0.88 -1.51
N GLN A 329 -20.79 0.07 -0.56
CA GLN A 329 -20.73 1.51 -0.85
C GLN A 329 -19.33 2.09 -0.73
N ARG A 330 -18.33 1.30 -0.30
CA ARG A 330 -16.94 1.75 -0.21
C ARG A 330 -16.35 1.98 -1.59
N THR A 331 -15.53 3.02 -1.73
CA THR A 331 -14.75 3.21 -2.94
C THR A 331 -13.60 2.18 -2.99
N PRO A 332 -13.50 1.34 -4.03
CA PRO A 332 -12.40 0.38 -4.17
C PRO A 332 -11.08 1.06 -4.54
N GLU A 333 -9.97 0.37 -4.28
CA GLU A 333 -8.63 0.79 -4.69
C GLU A 333 -8.24 0.12 -6.01
N PHE A 334 -8.07 0.90 -7.07
CA PHE A 334 -7.63 0.40 -8.38
C PHE A 334 -6.97 1.50 -9.19
N SER A 335 -6.42 1.12 -10.33
CA SER A 335 -5.84 2.05 -11.31
C SER A 335 -6.54 1.86 -12.64
N ASP A 336 -6.78 2.97 -13.33
CA ASP A 336 -7.43 3.01 -14.63
C ASP A 336 -6.99 4.24 -15.42
N VAL A 337 -7.68 4.57 -16.50
CA VAL A 337 -7.37 5.69 -17.41
C VAL A 337 -8.61 6.54 -17.63
N ILE A 338 -8.53 7.85 -17.33
CA ILE A 338 -9.57 8.82 -17.69
C ILE A 338 -9.48 9.03 -19.21
N GLU A 339 -10.52 8.61 -19.92
CA GLU A 339 -10.57 8.65 -21.39
C GLU A 339 -11.37 9.82 -21.92
N HIS A 340 -12.43 10.21 -21.23
CA HIS A 340 -13.33 11.27 -21.67
C HIS A 340 -14.06 11.95 -20.52
N ILE A 341 -14.56 13.14 -20.82
CA ILE A 341 -15.39 13.96 -19.95
C ILE A 341 -16.81 13.94 -20.53
N ILE A 342 -17.81 13.84 -19.68
CA ILE A 342 -19.21 14.00 -20.08
C ILE A 342 -19.76 15.24 -19.38
N THR A 343 -20.21 16.23 -20.14
CA THR A 343 -20.89 17.41 -19.65
C THR A 343 -22.39 17.22 -19.70
N ASN A 344 -23.14 17.90 -18.81
CA ASN A 344 -24.58 17.74 -18.63
C ASN A 344 -25.01 16.25 -18.56
N PRO A 345 -24.42 15.46 -17.63
CA PRO A 345 -24.65 14.01 -17.63
C PRO A 345 -26.07 13.64 -17.24
N THR A 346 -26.63 12.65 -17.92
CA THR A 346 -27.77 11.88 -17.41
C THR A 346 -27.28 10.96 -16.31
N TRP A 347 -27.94 10.92 -15.19
CA TRP A 347 -27.68 9.97 -14.13
C TRP A 347 -28.58 8.74 -14.28
N ASN A 348 -28.03 7.63 -14.72
CA ASN A 348 -28.69 6.35 -14.61
C ASN A 348 -28.50 5.85 -13.17
N VAL A 349 -29.56 5.75 -12.41
CA VAL A 349 -29.50 5.36 -11.00
C VAL A 349 -29.07 3.88 -10.91
N PRO A 350 -28.02 3.56 -10.15
CA PRO A 350 -27.63 2.16 -9.94
C PRO A 350 -28.79 1.32 -9.38
N LYS A 351 -28.96 0.08 -9.87
CA LYS A 351 -30.01 -0.82 -9.38
C LYS A 351 -30.00 -0.99 -7.86
N SER A 352 -28.82 -1.03 -7.23
CA SER A 352 -28.72 -1.12 -5.77
C SER A 352 -29.36 0.06 -5.05
N ILE A 353 -29.23 1.29 -5.56
CA ILE A 353 -29.87 2.49 -5.01
C ILE A 353 -31.36 2.44 -5.33
N THR A 354 -31.72 2.12 -6.57
CA THR A 354 -33.12 2.01 -6.98
C THR A 354 -33.91 1.05 -6.09
N LEU A 355 -33.38 -0.15 -5.86
CA LEU A 355 -34.12 -1.21 -5.18
C LEU A 355 -34.06 -1.09 -3.64
N LYS A 356 -32.90 -0.73 -3.08
CA LYS A 356 -32.69 -0.73 -1.63
C LYS A 356 -33.07 0.59 -0.96
N GLU A 357 -33.13 1.70 -1.71
CA GLU A 357 -33.37 3.03 -1.16
C GLU A 357 -34.63 3.65 -1.76
N TYR A 358 -34.71 3.80 -3.08
CA TYR A 358 -35.77 4.56 -3.71
C TYR A 358 -37.08 3.78 -3.85
N LEU A 359 -37.08 2.49 -4.15
CA LEU A 359 -38.29 1.69 -4.26
C LEU A 359 -39.06 1.66 -2.95
N PRO A 360 -38.49 1.42 -1.76
CA PRO A 360 -39.22 1.51 -0.49
C PRO A 360 -39.84 2.90 -0.24
N GLU A 361 -39.10 3.98 -0.58
CA GLU A 361 -39.63 5.34 -0.43
C GLU A 361 -40.78 5.64 -1.42
N MET A 362 -40.72 5.12 -2.67
CA MET A 362 -41.80 5.23 -3.65
C MET A 362 -43.00 4.36 -3.32
N GLN A 363 -42.84 3.28 -2.57
CA GLN A 363 -43.95 2.46 -2.03
C GLN A 363 -44.69 3.21 -0.93
N GLU A 364 -43.97 3.98 -0.09
CA GLU A 364 -44.57 4.82 0.94
C GLU A 364 -45.25 6.08 0.36
N ASP A 365 -44.55 6.75 -0.58
CA ASP A 365 -45.05 7.92 -1.30
C ASP A 365 -44.74 7.79 -2.81
N PRO A 366 -45.74 7.49 -3.64
CA PRO A 366 -45.56 7.37 -5.10
C PRO A 366 -44.99 8.61 -5.79
N LEU A 367 -44.99 9.77 -5.13
CA LEU A 367 -44.36 11.00 -5.63
C LEU A 367 -42.95 11.20 -5.10
N ALA A 368 -42.46 10.33 -4.22
CA ALA A 368 -41.06 10.36 -3.82
C ALA A 368 -40.15 10.24 -5.07
N HIS A 369 -39.10 11.07 -5.15
CA HIS A 369 -38.19 11.12 -6.29
C HIS A 369 -38.89 11.38 -7.65
N ASP A 370 -39.93 12.23 -7.69
CA ASP A 370 -40.67 12.58 -8.92
C ASP A 370 -39.81 13.20 -10.04
N TYR A 371 -38.63 13.70 -9.69
CA TYR A 371 -37.63 14.21 -10.61
C TYR A 371 -36.87 13.10 -11.40
N LEU A 372 -37.11 11.82 -11.05
CA LEU A 372 -36.57 10.67 -11.76
C LEU A 372 -37.59 10.12 -12.76
N GLU A 373 -37.17 9.90 -13.99
CA GLU A 373 -37.94 9.20 -15.00
C GLU A 373 -37.86 7.68 -14.79
N LEU A 374 -39.00 7.02 -14.91
CA LEU A 374 -39.09 5.56 -14.97
C LEU A 374 -38.86 5.12 -16.42
N VAL A 375 -37.99 4.17 -16.65
CA VAL A 375 -37.65 3.65 -17.97
C VAL A 375 -37.82 2.15 -17.94
N ASP A 376 -38.58 1.62 -18.91
CA ASP A 376 -38.79 0.18 -19.04
C ASP A 376 -37.63 -0.55 -19.74
N LEU A 377 -37.82 -1.86 -19.98
CA LEU A 377 -36.82 -2.71 -20.65
C LEU A 377 -36.61 -2.33 -22.13
N ASP A 378 -37.62 -1.71 -22.76
CA ASP A 378 -37.54 -1.22 -24.14
C ASP A 378 -36.94 0.20 -24.23
N ARG A 379 -36.53 0.75 -23.06
CA ARG A 379 -35.98 2.10 -22.88
C ARG A 379 -36.98 3.23 -23.12
N GLU A 380 -38.28 2.94 -23.05
CA GLU A 380 -39.35 3.93 -23.13
C GLU A 380 -39.64 4.54 -21.74
N ILE A 381 -40.00 5.82 -21.72
CA ILE A 381 -40.38 6.51 -20.47
C ILE A 381 -41.80 6.06 -20.08
N VAL A 382 -41.93 5.56 -18.88
CA VAL A 382 -43.21 5.11 -18.32
C VAL A 382 -43.76 6.18 -17.35
N PRO A 383 -44.96 6.74 -17.62
CA PRO A 383 -45.56 7.67 -16.69
C PRO A 383 -45.84 7.00 -15.32
N ARG A 384 -45.42 7.64 -14.23
CA ARG A 384 -45.57 7.11 -12.86
C ARG A 384 -47.00 6.73 -12.50
N SER A 385 -47.98 7.46 -13.07
CA SER A 385 -49.40 7.18 -12.85
C SER A 385 -49.88 5.80 -13.31
N PHE A 386 -49.09 5.09 -14.12
CA PHE A 386 -49.38 3.73 -14.57
C PHE A 386 -48.68 2.65 -13.73
N VAL A 387 -47.93 3.04 -12.70
CA VAL A 387 -47.15 2.11 -11.89
C VAL A 387 -47.63 2.14 -10.45
N ASP A 388 -48.11 1.01 -9.95
CA ASP A 388 -48.28 0.79 -8.52
C ASP A 388 -46.99 0.16 -7.97
N PHE A 389 -46.23 0.96 -7.24
CA PHE A 389 -44.93 0.53 -6.68
C PHE A 389 -45.08 -0.60 -5.67
N ASN A 390 -46.27 -0.76 -5.05
CA ASN A 390 -46.54 -1.81 -4.07
C ASN A 390 -46.74 -3.21 -4.71
N GLU A 391 -46.87 -3.28 -6.04
CA GLU A 391 -46.93 -4.55 -6.75
C GLU A 391 -45.54 -5.18 -6.96
N TYR A 392 -44.44 -4.49 -6.61
CA TYR A 392 -43.06 -4.91 -6.87
C TYR A 392 -42.25 -5.05 -5.59
N ASP A 393 -41.25 -5.90 -5.65
CA ASP A 393 -40.18 -6.03 -4.66
C ASP A 393 -38.80 -5.85 -5.34
N GLU A 394 -37.70 -6.07 -4.58
CA GLU A 394 -36.33 -5.94 -5.10
C GLU A 394 -36.03 -6.88 -6.29
N GLU A 395 -36.74 -8.03 -6.39
CA GLU A 395 -36.50 -9.05 -7.43
C GLU A 395 -37.36 -8.79 -8.69
N THR A 396 -38.51 -8.14 -8.52
CA THR A 396 -39.53 -8.02 -9.57
C THR A 396 -39.65 -6.63 -10.17
N PHE A 397 -39.04 -5.58 -9.55
CA PHE A 397 -39.11 -4.20 -10.06
C PHE A 397 -38.39 -4.05 -11.41
N PRO A 398 -39.15 -3.83 -12.54
CA PRO A 398 -38.61 -3.93 -13.88
C PRO A 398 -38.00 -2.62 -14.40
N TYR A 399 -38.24 -1.48 -13.73
CA TYR A 399 -37.88 -0.17 -14.25
C TYR A 399 -36.48 0.24 -13.85
N ASP A 400 -35.82 0.97 -14.75
CA ASP A 400 -34.64 1.78 -14.46
C ASP A 400 -35.07 3.20 -14.10
N LEU A 401 -34.30 3.85 -13.23
CA LEU A 401 -34.50 5.26 -12.88
C LEU A 401 -33.45 6.13 -13.56
N LYS A 402 -33.87 7.25 -14.13
CA LYS A 402 -32.99 8.25 -14.76
C LYS A 402 -33.26 9.64 -14.26
N GLN A 403 -32.19 10.40 -14.00
CA GLN A 403 -32.27 11.84 -13.80
C GLN A 403 -31.68 12.55 -15.01
N MET A 404 -32.49 13.37 -15.64
CA MET A 404 -32.08 14.12 -16.82
C MET A 404 -31.09 15.24 -16.46
N PRO A 405 -30.31 15.75 -17.44
CA PRO A 405 -29.39 16.86 -17.23
C PRO A 405 -30.05 18.06 -16.58
N SER A 406 -29.50 18.54 -15.49
CA SER A 406 -29.95 19.74 -14.79
C SER A 406 -28.91 20.22 -13.77
N ILE A 407 -29.04 21.43 -13.26
CA ILE A 407 -28.19 21.96 -12.18
C ILE A 407 -28.39 21.22 -10.86
N THR A 408 -29.51 20.50 -10.69
CA THR A 408 -29.85 19.69 -9.52
C THR A 408 -29.55 18.20 -9.71
N ASN A 409 -29.03 17.80 -10.88
CA ASN A 409 -28.66 16.42 -11.12
C ASN A 409 -27.63 15.95 -10.08
N ALA A 410 -27.80 14.75 -9.55
CA ALA A 410 -26.93 14.18 -8.52
C ALA A 410 -25.45 14.13 -8.94
N LEU A 411 -25.17 14.01 -10.26
CA LEU A 411 -23.84 14.03 -10.84
C LEU A 411 -23.32 15.45 -11.15
N GLY A 412 -24.11 16.50 -10.84
CA GLY A 412 -23.82 17.87 -11.24
C GLY A 412 -23.74 18.05 -12.75
N LEU A 413 -22.87 18.94 -13.22
CA LEU A 413 -22.76 19.29 -14.63
C LEU A 413 -21.62 18.57 -15.39
N VAL A 414 -20.84 17.73 -14.70
CA VAL A 414 -19.72 17.02 -15.34
C VAL A 414 -19.35 15.73 -14.63
N LYS A 415 -19.04 14.70 -15.41
CA LYS A 415 -18.40 13.45 -14.94
C LYS A 415 -17.17 13.11 -15.78
N PHE A 416 -16.18 12.45 -15.15
CA PHE A 416 -14.90 12.05 -15.75
C PHE A 416 -14.82 10.54 -15.78
N MET A 417 -14.79 9.98 -16.97
CA MET A 417 -14.99 8.56 -17.20
C MET A 417 -13.68 7.81 -17.38
N PHE A 418 -13.51 6.79 -16.55
CA PHE A 418 -12.52 5.73 -16.66
C PHE A 418 -13.25 4.39 -16.59
N PRO A 419 -13.63 3.81 -17.74
CA PRO A 419 -14.52 2.65 -17.81
C PRO A 419 -13.95 1.46 -17.03
N ASN A 420 -14.67 1.01 -16.00
CA ASN A 420 -14.25 -0.06 -15.11
C ASN A 420 -15.43 -0.92 -14.63
N GLN A 421 -15.15 -2.12 -14.16
CA GLN A 421 -16.17 -3.07 -13.70
C GLN A 421 -16.89 -2.67 -12.40
N TYR A 422 -16.41 -1.63 -11.70
CA TYR A 422 -16.98 -1.14 -10.43
C TYR A 422 -17.96 0.00 -10.64
N SER A 423 -18.12 0.48 -11.86
CA SER A 423 -18.95 1.66 -12.20
C SER A 423 -18.56 2.92 -11.41
N ILE A 424 -17.28 3.06 -11.07
CA ILE A 424 -16.74 4.22 -10.35
C ILE A 424 -16.26 5.29 -11.35
N TYR A 425 -16.59 6.53 -11.06
CA TYR A 425 -16.11 7.71 -11.80
C TYR A 425 -15.95 8.91 -10.87
N LEU A 426 -15.24 9.96 -11.33
CA LEU A 426 -15.22 11.24 -10.64
C LEU A 426 -16.30 12.14 -11.24
N HIS A 427 -16.96 12.96 -10.41
CA HIS A 427 -18.04 13.82 -10.90
C HIS A 427 -18.24 15.07 -10.04
N ASP A 428 -19.01 16.00 -10.57
CA ASP A 428 -19.57 17.14 -9.87
C ASP A 428 -20.72 16.73 -8.92
N THR A 429 -21.26 17.66 -8.14
CA THR A 429 -22.40 17.43 -7.27
C THR A 429 -23.04 18.77 -6.86
N PRO A 430 -24.38 18.85 -6.72
CA PRO A 430 -25.04 19.97 -6.08
C PRO A 430 -24.80 20.03 -4.55
N SER A 431 -24.43 18.92 -3.91
CA SER A 431 -24.23 18.81 -2.45
C SER A 431 -22.90 19.44 -2.01
N LYS A 432 -22.65 20.69 -2.34
CA LYS A 432 -21.39 21.42 -2.07
C LYS A 432 -21.04 21.53 -0.57
N PRO A 433 -21.98 21.68 0.39
CA PRO A 433 -21.64 21.76 1.81
C PRO A 433 -20.90 20.54 2.37
N LEU A 434 -21.02 19.37 1.74
CA LEU A 434 -20.28 18.16 2.17
C LEU A 434 -18.76 18.33 2.12
N PHE A 435 -18.24 19.21 1.27
CA PHE A 435 -16.81 19.47 1.17
C PHE A 435 -16.21 20.22 2.37
N ASP A 436 -17.05 20.84 3.19
CA ASP A 436 -16.62 21.57 4.40
C ASP A 436 -16.50 20.64 5.62
N LEU A 437 -16.99 19.42 5.51
CA LEU A 437 -16.89 18.43 6.57
C LEU A 437 -15.47 17.85 6.65
N GLU A 438 -15.08 17.45 7.86
CA GLU A 438 -13.79 16.81 8.13
C GLU A 438 -13.74 15.38 7.55
N VAL A 439 -14.78 14.59 7.79
CA VAL A 439 -14.95 13.25 7.20
C VAL A 439 -15.92 13.39 6.02
N ARG A 440 -15.48 12.99 4.86
CA ARG A 440 -16.23 13.13 3.59
C ARG A 440 -16.50 11.77 2.93
N ALA A 441 -17.11 10.87 3.68
CA ALA A 441 -17.48 9.52 3.24
C ALA A 441 -19.02 9.40 3.19
N PHE A 442 -19.64 9.83 2.07
CA PHE A 442 -21.08 9.98 1.92
C PHE A 442 -21.65 9.47 0.59
N SER A 443 -20.83 9.00 -0.35
CA SER A 443 -21.30 8.49 -1.64
C SER A 443 -21.49 6.98 -1.61
N HIS A 444 -22.07 6.44 -2.68
CA HIS A 444 -22.19 5.00 -2.93
C HIS A 444 -20.98 4.43 -3.71
N GLY A 445 -19.81 5.03 -3.51
CA GLY A 445 -18.54 4.57 -4.11
C GLY A 445 -17.95 5.56 -5.11
N CYS A 446 -18.74 6.28 -5.91
CA CYS A 446 -18.25 7.32 -6.81
C CYS A 446 -17.61 8.49 -6.05
N ILE A 447 -16.80 9.28 -6.74
CA ILE A 447 -15.97 10.31 -6.13
C ILE A 447 -16.44 11.69 -6.58
N ARG A 448 -17.01 12.48 -5.64
CA ARG A 448 -17.46 13.85 -5.90
C ARG A 448 -16.29 14.82 -5.76
N LEU A 449 -16.13 15.75 -6.70
CA LEU A 449 -15.08 16.77 -6.69
C LEU A 449 -15.61 18.13 -6.26
N GLN A 450 -14.85 18.86 -5.44
CA GLN A 450 -15.18 20.23 -5.05
C GLN A 450 -14.98 21.22 -6.20
N LYS A 451 -13.91 21.05 -7.01
CA LYS A 451 -13.53 21.93 -8.13
C LYS A 451 -13.53 21.14 -9.45
N PRO A 452 -14.69 20.63 -9.90
CA PRO A 452 -14.75 19.75 -11.07
C PRO A 452 -14.46 20.50 -12.38
N PHE A 453 -14.80 21.78 -12.50
CA PHE A 453 -14.61 22.56 -13.70
C PHE A 453 -13.12 22.88 -13.92
N GLU A 454 -12.43 23.30 -12.87
CA GLU A 454 -10.99 23.53 -12.90
C GLU A 454 -10.25 22.23 -13.21
N PHE A 455 -10.71 21.10 -12.70
CA PHE A 455 -10.16 19.80 -13.04
C PHE A 455 -10.35 19.47 -14.52
N ALA A 456 -11.54 19.74 -15.09
CA ALA A 456 -11.80 19.59 -16.52
C ALA A 456 -10.85 20.48 -17.36
N TYR A 457 -10.65 21.74 -16.97
CA TYR A 457 -9.73 22.65 -17.67
C TYR A 457 -8.30 22.09 -17.68
N GLU A 458 -7.83 21.58 -16.54
CA GLU A 458 -6.51 20.95 -16.48
C GLU A 458 -6.41 19.75 -17.43
N LEU A 459 -7.39 18.85 -17.43
CA LEU A 459 -7.38 17.69 -18.33
C LEU A 459 -7.38 18.06 -19.81
N LEU A 460 -8.06 19.15 -20.18
CA LEU A 460 -8.16 19.62 -21.57
C LEU A 460 -6.95 20.43 -22.08
N LYS A 461 -6.11 21.00 -21.19
CA LYS A 461 -4.92 21.79 -21.56
C LYS A 461 -4.03 21.15 -22.62
N PRO A 462 -3.76 19.82 -22.63
CA PRO A 462 -2.89 19.22 -23.66
C PRO A 462 -3.48 19.21 -25.07
N GLN A 463 -4.77 19.50 -25.24
CA GLN A 463 -5.45 19.36 -26.54
C GLN A 463 -6.04 20.67 -27.11
N THR A 464 -6.10 21.73 -26.32
CA THR A 464 -6.64 23.02 -26.76
C THR A 464 -5.90 24.19 -26.13
N SER A 465 -5.83 25.30 -26.84
CA SER A 465 -5.28 26.56 -26.31
C SER A 465 -6.22 27.29 -25.37
N ASP A 466 -7.53 26.99 -25.42
CA ASP A 466 -8.54 27.54 -24.51
C ASP A 466 -9.41 26.39 -23.93
N PRO A 467 -8.92 25.72 -22.90
CA PRO A 467 -9.66 24.63 -22.23
C PRO A 467 -10.99 25.08 -21.63
N LYS A 468 -11.03 26.34 -21.16
CA LYS A 468 -12.21 26.90 -20.52
C LYS A 468 -13.32 27.13 -21.55
N ALA A 469 -13.00 27.76 -22.71
CA ALA A 469 -13.97 27.97 -23.78
C ALA A 469 -14.51 26.64 -24.30
N GLN A 470 -13.66 25.67 -24.61
CA GLN A 470 -14.09 24.36 -25.09
C GLN A 470 -15.04 23.66 -24.08
N PHE A 471 -14.74 23.71 -22.81
CA PHE A 471 -15.59 23.12 -21.78
C PHE A 471 -16.93 23.86 -21.63
N GLN A 472 -16.90 25.20 -21.65
CA GLN A 472 -18.11 26.02 -21.52
C GLN A 472 -19.03 25.89 -22.72
N GLU A 473 -18.51 25.73 -23.92
CA GLU A 473 -19.30 25.41 -25.12
C GLU A 473 -20.06 24.10 -24.95
N ALA A 474 -19.39 23.06 -24.45
CA ALA A 474 -20.03 21.77 -24.19
C ALA A 474 -21.11 21.85 -23.08
N ILE A 475 -20.88 22.62 -22.02
CA ILE A 475 -21.88 22.88 -20.97
C ILE A 475 -23.08 23.66 -21.52
N ALA A 476 -22.83 24.64 -22.36
CA ALA A 476 -23.88 25.55 -22.89
C ALA A 476 -24.89 24.85 -23.81
N THR A 477 -24.60 23.65 -24.32
CA THR A 477 -25.57 22.84 -25.09
C THR A 477 -26.79 22.46 -24.24
N GLY A 478 -26.64 22.34 -22.91
CA GLY A 478 -27.68 21.80 -22.02
C GLY A 478 -27.92 20.31 -22.18
N GLU A 479 -27.29 19.66 -23.16
CA GLU A 479 -27.45 18.25 -23.50
C GLU A 479 -26.21 17.45 -23.09
N GLU A 480 -26.40 16.15 -22.81
CA GLU A 480 -25.29 15.25 -22.52
C GLU A 480 -24.29 15.24 -23.69
N THR A 481 -23.08 15.71 -23.44
CA THR A 481 -22.05 15.86 -24.46
C THR A 481 -20.75 15.17 -24.04
N VAL A 482 -20.20 14.31 -24.91
CA VAL A 482 -18.96 13.57 -24.67
C VAL A 482 -17.77 14.33 -25.26
N VAL A 483 -16.77 14.64 -24.44
CA VAL A 483 -15.51 15.28 -24.82
C VAL A 483 -14.35 14.31 -24.60
N TYR A 484 -13.86 13.69 -25.66
CA TYR A 484 -12.73 12.75 -25.57
C TYR A 484 -11.42 13.47 -25.29
N LEU A 485 -10.60 12.87 -24.43
CA LEU A 485 -9.24 13.33 -24.18
C LEU A 485 -8.29 12.78 -25.25
N ARG A 486 -7.63 13.67 -26.01
CA ARG A 486 -6.59 13.25 -26.98
C ARG A 486 -5.40 12.55 -26.31
N LYS A 487 -5.15 12.87 -25.06
CA LYS A 487 -4.16 12.22 -24.19
C LYS A 487 -4.89 11.73 -22.94
N PRO A 488 -5.36 10.48 -22.92
CA PRO A 488 -5.94 9.87 -21.72
C PRO A 488 -4.98 9.96 -20.54
N VAL A 489 -5.53 10.11 -19.33
CA VAL A 489 -4.75 10.38 -18.12
C VAL A 489 -4.91 9.23 -17.14
N GLN A 490 -3.80 8.66 -16.68
CA GLN A 490 -3.80 7.61 -15.66
C GLN A 490 -4.48 8.11 -14.38
N VAL A 491 -5.32 7.29 -13.78
CA VAL A 491 -5.97 7.58 -12.50
C VAL A 491 -5.72 6.42 -11.51
N HIS A 492 -5.30 6.78 -10.32
CA HIS A 492 -4.98 5.82 -9.26
C HIS A 492 -5.79 6.16 -8.01
N LEU A 493 -6.76 5.31 -7.68
CA LEU A 493 -7.48 5.37 -6.43
C LEU A 493 -6.67 4.61 -5.39
N ILE A 494 -6.14 5.31 -4.39
CA ILE A 494 -5.24 4.78 -3.38
C ILE A 494 -5.79 5.01 -1.97
N TYR A 495 -5.25 4.27 -1.02
CA TYR A 495 -5.63 4.38 0.38
C TYR A 495 -4.36 4.52 1.23
N ARG A 496 -3.90 5.75 1.45
CA ARG A 496 -2.71 6.06 2.24
C ARG A 496 -3.12 6.79 3.52
N THR A 497 -3.01 6.11 4.65
CA THR A 497 -3.24 6.71 5.98
C THR A 497 -1.97 7.31 6.59
N ALA A 498 -0.79 6.89 6.13
CA ALA A 498 0.49 7.51 6.43
C ALA A 498 1.22 7.81 5.11
N PHE A 499 1.54 9.06 4.85
CA PHE A 499 2.19 9.50 3.61
C PHE A 499 2.96 10.80 3.82
N VAL A 500 3.85 11.12 2.89
CA VAL A 500 4.51 12.44 2.85
C VAL A 500 3.87 13.32 1.78
N ASP A 501 3.73 14.59 2.10
CA ASP A 501 3.31 15.61 1.14
C ASP A 501 4.46 16.01 0.21
N GLU A 502 4.19 16.94 -0.67
CA GLU A 502 5.15 17.46 -1.65
C GLU A 502 6.35 18.15 -1.01
N LEU A 503 6.19 18.60 0.23
CA LEU A 503 7.26 19.20 1.06
C LEU A 503 8.10 18.14 1.80
N GLY A 504 7.77 16.86 1.66
CA GLY A 504 8.45 15.76 2.34
C GLY A 504 8.06 15.61 3.81
N VAL A 505 6.93 16.18 4.22
CA VAL A 505 6.44 16.12 5.59
C VAL A 505 5.45 14.97 5.75
N ILE A 506 5.64 14.20 6.82
CA ILE A 506 4.73 13.08 7.13
C ILE A 506 3.34 13.58 7.57
N ASN A 507 2.33 12.97 7.02
CA ASN A 507 0.93 13.18 7.31
C ASN A 507 0.28 11.86 7.72
N TYR A 508 -0.74 11.93 8.57
CA TYR A 508 -1.52 10.78 9.01
C TYR A 508 -3.00 11.03 8.79
N ARG A 509 -3.73 9.96 8.47
CA ARG A 509 -5.20 9.99 8.29
C ARG A 509 -5.84 8.87 9.07
N ARG A 510 -7.12 8.99 9.34
CA ARG A 510 -7.94 7.94 9.93
C ARG A 510 -8.12 6.79 8.94
N ASP A 511 -8.12 5.57 9.43
CA ASP A 511 -8.43 4.37 8.66
C ASP A 511 -9.96 4.23 8.54
N ILE A 512 -10.55 4.99 7.61
CA ILE A 512 -12.01 5.16 7.45
C ILE A 512 -12.71 3.82 7.15
N TYR A 513 -12.08 2.94 6.37
CA TYR A 513 -12.64 1.65 5.96
C TYR A 513 -12.11 0.46 6.78
N GLY A 514 -11.19 0.68 7.72
CA GLY A 514 -10.56 -0.38 8.51
C GLY A 514 -9.55 -1.23 7.73
N ARG A 515 -9.19 -0.83 6.51
CA ARG A 515 -8.29 -1.60 5.63
C ARG A 515 -6.87 -1.72 6.19
N ASP A 516 -6.36 -0.67 6.80
CA ASP A 516 -5.00 -0.69 7.37
C ASP A 516 -4.93 -1.56 8.61
N ALA A 517 -6.01 -1.63 9.41
CA ALA A 517 -6.10 -2.57 10.53
C ALA A 517 -6.00 -4.02 10.02
N ALA A 518 -6.76 -4.37 8.98
CA ALA A 518 -6.73 -5.71 8.38
C ALA A 518 -5.36 -6.06 7.79
N ILE A 519 -4.73 -5.12 7.07
CA ILE A 519 -3.38 -5.31 6.51
C ILE A 519 -2.35 -5.51 7.62
N TYR A 520 -2.42 -4.69 8.68
CA TYR A 520 -1.48 -4.81 9.79
C TYR A 520 -1.56 -6.18 10.49
N GLU A 521 -2.77 -6.66 10.77
CA GLU A 521 -2.98 -7.99 11.34
C GLU A 521 -2.44 -9.10 10.41
N ALA A 522 -2.68 -9.01 9.11
CA ALA A 522 -2.14 -9.95 8.14
C ALA A 522 -0.60 -9.92 8.09
N LEU A 523 0.01 -8.74 8.23
CA LEU A 523 1.47 -8.59 8.30
C LEU A 523 2.05 -9.22 9.58
N ILE A 524 1.37 -9.10 10.72
CA ILE A 524 1.77 -9.77 11.97
C ILE A 524 1.71 -11.29 11.79
N GLN A 525 0.62 -11.81 11.20
CA GLN A 525 0.51 -13.25 10.89
C GLN A 525 1.59 -13.72 9.91
N ALA A 526 2.02 -12.87 8.99
CA ALA A 526 3.13 -13.13 8.09
C ALA A 526 4.52 -13.07 8.76
N GLY A 527 4.58 -12.74 10.07
CA GLY A 527 5.80 -12.78 10.89
C GLY A 527 6.51 -11.45 11.06
N ILE A 528 5.85 -10.31 10.78
CA ILE A 528 6.38 -9.00 11.17
C ILE A 528 6.45 -8.93 12.69
N GLN A 529 7.64 -8.61 13.22
CA GLN A 529 7.85 -8.45 14.65
C GLN A 529 7.36 -7.07 15.11
N ALA A 530 6.07 -7.02 15.46
CA ALA A 530 5.46 -5.88 16.13
C ALA A 530 4.43 -6.41 17.13
N LYS A 531 4.16 -5.67 18.19
CA LYS A 531 3.10 -6.06 19.15
C LYS A 531 1.75 -5.91 18.45
N SER A 532 0.88 -6.94 18.52
CA SER A 532 -0.51 -6.82 18.08
C SER A 532 -1.18 -5.69 18.86
N LEU A 533 -1.48 -4.60 18.17
CA LEU A 533 -2.07 -3.38 18.77
C LEU A 533 -3.60 -3.44 18.76
N TYR A 534 -4.17 -4.23 17.86
CA TYR A 534 -5.62 -4.28 17.61
C TYR A 534 -6.33 -5.37 18.40
N GLY A 535 -5.68 -6.48 18.72
CA GLY A 535 -6.27 -7.58 19.48
C GLY A 535 -6.64 -7.25 20.94
N GLN A 536 -6.12 -6.16 21.50
CA GLN A 536 -6.45 -5.73 22.86
C GLN A 536 -7.69 -4.81 22.93
N LYS A 537 -8.05 -4.11 21.86
CA LYS A 537 -9.25 -3.23 21.81
C LYS A 537 -10.55 -4.01 21.63
N LEU A 538 -10.53 -5.10 20.86
CA LEU A 538 -11.71 -5.94 20.64
C LEU A 538 -12.16 -6.71 21.90
N LYS A 539 -11.28 -6.92 22.89
CA LYS A 539 -11.63 -7.52 24.18
C LYS A 539 -12.20 -6.56 25.22
N LYS A 540 -12.21 -5.25 24.97
CA LYS A 540 -12.73 -4.23 25.90
C LYS A 540 -14.12 -3.68 25.51
N THR A 541 -14.69 -4.09 24.39
CA THR A 541 -16.01 -3.66 23.89
C THR A 541 -16.99 -4.85 23.73
N GLY A 542 -16.72 -5.95 24.43
CA GLY A 542 -17.65 -7.08 24.56
C GLY A 542 -18.32 -7.09 25.93
#